data_2b064324b98f90aa26901f00820a69b4
#
_entry.id   2b064324b98f90aa26901f00820a69b4
#
_cell.length_a   1.000
_cell.length_b   1.000
_cell.length_c   1.000
_cell.angle_alpha   90.00
_cell.angle_beta   90.00
_cell.angle_gamma   90.00
#
_symmetry.space_group_name_H-M   'P 1'
#
loop_
_entity.id
_entity.type
_entity.pdbx_description
1 polymer ?
#
loop_
_entity_poly.entity_id
_entity_poly.type
_entity_poly.pdbx_seq_one_letter_code
_entity_poly.pdbx_strand_id
1 'polypeptide(L)'
;MAFPGKPVSQLVGSNGPIHAVAYSASPGTYILTGSADRSIRLYNPQPTTSAADGSLPEGRLIQTYSAHGYEVLSLAVAGDNARFASSGGDRTVFLWDVATATTLRRFGNDGHTSRVNCVAFGGDGDSVLVSGGFDTTVKLWDCKGGGNGSKPIQTLTDSRDGISALAVRDAEVVTGSVDGRVRTYDVRMGRCVVDVVGPSVTSLCLSRDGNALLVGSLDSSLRLMDRAAGTCLRTYRAEGRWRNESLRVQSLLGAGERFVVTGDELSCDVGVDETADQDGKVWAWDLLTGEVVATLKVPWGAAANGVGERRRRAVGRDGKEKGRKNIMSCLAWREGGWGNQFCVGGSSGVVTVFGTG
;
A
#
# COMPACT_ATOMS: atom_id res chain seq x y z
N MET A 1 21.45 12.76 -4.18
CA MET A 1 20.99 11.52 -4.85
C MET A 1 19.76 11.89 -5.66
N ALA A 2 19.70 11.52 -6.93
CA ALA A 2 18.56 11.84 -7.79
C ALA A 2 17.34 10.96 -7.43
N PHE A 3 16.13 11.48 -7.66
CA PHE A 3 14.89 10.71 -7.50
C PHE A 3 14.82 9.60 -8.58
N PRO A 4 14.47 8.36 -8.22
CA PRO A 4 14.40 7.25 -9.17
C PRO A 4 13.13 7.37 -10.04
N GLY A 5 13.22 8.15 -11.11
CA GLY A 5 12.08 8.48 -11.97
C GLY A 5 11.95 7.66 -13.25
N LYS A 6 12.86 6.71 -13.52
CA LYS A 6 12.84 5.93 -14.75
C LYS A 6 12.08 4.62 -14.54
N PRO A 7 11.04 4.32 -15.35
CA PRO A 7 10.40 3.01 -15.30
C PRO A 7 11.37 1.94 -15.79
N VAL A 8 11.51 0.86 -15.01
CA VAL A 8 12.47 -0.23 -15.25
C VAL A 8 11.78 -1.49 -15.71
N SER A 9 10.64 -1.82 -15.11
CA SER A 9 9.86 -3.01 -15.46
C SER A 9 8.39 -2.83 -15.07
N GLN A 10 7.54 -3.68 -15.62
CA GLN A 10 6.14 -3.80 -15.27
C GLN A 10 5.82 -5.23 -14.79
N LEU A 11 4.90 -5.34 -13.82
CA LEU A 11 4.40 -6.62 -13.31
C LEU A 11 2.96 -6.78 -13.77
N VAL A 12 2.73 -7.77 -14.61
CA VAL A 12 1.44 -8.03 -15.25
C VAL A 12 0.87 -9.37 -14.79
N GLY A 13 -0.43 -9.59 -14.99
CA GLY A 13 -1.10 -10.86 -14.68
C GLY A 13 -2.27 -10.72 -13.71
N SER A 14 -2.50 -9.55 -13.13
CA SER A 14 -3.68 -9.32 -12.29
C SER A 14 -4.90 -8.96 -13.14
N ASN A 15 -6.02 -9.63 -12.83
CA ASN A 15 -7.30 -9.34 -13.49
C ASN A 15 -8.17 -8.40 -12.65
N GLY A 16 -7.61 -7.25 -12.28
CA GLY A 16 -8.28 -6.26 -11.48
C GLY A 16 -7.34 -5.22 -10.86
N PRO A 17 -7.86 -4.16 -10.26
CA PRO A 17 -7.07 -3.19 -9.53
C PRO A 17 -6.10 -3.85 -8.55
N ILE A 18 -4.92 -3.26 -8.43
CA ILE A 18 -3.96 -3.61 -7.38
C ILE A 18 -4.23 -2.70 -6.19
N HIS A 19 -4.47 -3.28 -5.02
CA HIS A 19 -4.73 -2.54 -3.79
C HIS A 19 -3.56 -2.54 -2.82
N ALA A 20 -2.66 -3.51 -2.95
CA ALA A 20 -1.51 -3.61 -2.08
C ALA A 20 -0.27 -4.06 -2.86
N VAL A 21 0.87 -3.46 -2.52
CA VAL A 21 2.19 -3.87 -2.98
C VAL A 21 3.15 -3.87 -1.80
N ALA A 22 4.08 -4.82 -1.76
CA ALA A 22 5.10 -4.89 -0.74
C ALA A 22 6.39 -5.49 -1.32
N TYR A 23 7.53 -4.92 -0.98
CA TYR A 23 8.82 -5.56 -1.23
C TYR A 23 9.07 -6.67 -0.20
N SER A 24 9.84 -7.67 -0.60
CA SER A 24 10.47 -8.58 0.36
C SER A 24 11.38 -7.79 1.30
N ALA A 25 11.60 -8.28 2.51
CA ALA A 25 12.58 -7.69 3.42
C ALA A 25 13.99 -7.67 2.78
N SER A 26 14.91 -6.92 3.36
CA SER A 26 16.27 -6.77 2.81
C SER A 26 16.83 -8.08 2.27
N PRO A 27 17.35 -8.08 1.03
CA PRO A 27 17.71 -6.96 0.16
C PRO A 27 16.59 -6.42 -0.76
N GLY A 28 15.33 -6.81 -0.58
CA GLY A 28 14.21 -6.31 -1.39
C GLY A 28 14.19 -6.82 -2.83
N THR A 29 14.46 -8.11 -3.01
CA THR A 29 14.61 -8.73 -4.36
C THR A 29 13.29 -9.00 -5.04
N TYR A 30 12.24 -9.27 -4.26
CA TYR A 30 10.93 -9.66 -4.77
C TYR A 30 9.85 -8.65 -4.42
N ILE A 31 8.77 -8.66 -5.19
CA ILE A 31 7.60 -7.83 -4.97
C ILE A 31 6.36 -8.71 -4.85
N LEU A 32 5.60 -8.53 -3.79
CA LEU A 32 4.26 -9.10 -3.60
C LEU A 32 3.21 -8.08 -4.05
N THR A 33 2.20 -8.55 -4.74
CA THR A 33 1.05 -7.73 -5.17
C THR A 33 -0.26 -8.37 -4.73
N GLY A 34 -1.15 -7.58 -4.17
CA GLY A 34 -2.50 -7.98 -3.78
C GLY A 34 -3.55 -7.29 -4.65
N SER A 35 -4.44 -8.06 -5.25
CA SER A 35 -5.35 -7.58 -6.28
C SER A 35 -6.83 -7.80 -5.92
N ALA A 36 -7.70 -7.06 -6.58
CA ALA A 36 -9.15 -7.26 -6.56
C ALA A 36 -9.59 -8.62 -7.14
N ASP A 37 -8.75 -9.30 -7.90
CA ASP A 37 -9.00 -10.66 -8.40
C ASP A 37 -8.83 -11.74 -7.32
N ARG A 38 -8.65 -11.36 -6.04
CA ARG A 38 -8.52 -12.21 -4.85
C ARG A 38 -7.21 -12.98 -4.77
N SER A 39 -6.27 -12.69 -5.66
CA SER A 39 -4.98 -13.37 -5.73
C SER A 39 -3.86 -12.48 -5.24
N ILE A 40 -2.86 -13.11 -4.64
CA ILE A 40 -1.59 -12.50 -4.31
C ILE A 40 -0.54 -13.11 -5.23
N ARG A 41 0.35 -12.29 -5.78
CA ARG A 41 1.39 -12.75 -6.69
C ARG A 41 2.75 -12.27 -6.25
N LEU A 42 3.73 -13.15 -6.33
CA LEU A 42 5.14 -12.88 -6.05
C LEU A 42 5.89 -12.75 -7.37
N TYR A 43 6.58 -11.65 -7.55
CA TYR A 43 7.36 -11.35 -8.75
C TYR A 43 8.82 -11.10 -8.44
N ASN A 44 9.68 -11.48 -9.38
CA ASN A 44 11.01 -10.91 -9.51
C ASN A 44 10.93 -9.74 -10.49
N PRO A 45 11.18 -8.49 -10.05
CA PRO A 45 11.08 -7.31 -10.91
C PRO A 45 12.21 -7.21 -11.95
N GLN A 46 13.27 -8.02 -11.83
CA GLN A 46 14.33 -8.02 -12.82
C GLN A 46 13.82 -8.64 -14.12
N PRO A 47 13.92 -7.91 -15.24
CA PRO A 47 13.48 -8.41 -16.53
C PRO A 47 14.31 -9.60 -16.99
N THR A 48 13.66 -10.62 -17.50
CA THR A 48 14.32 -11.80 -18.08
C THR A 48 14.75 -11.59 -19.53
N THR A 49 14.15 -10.63 -20.22
CA THR A 49 14.44 -10.30 -21.63
C THR A 49 14.33 -8.79 -21.83
N SER A 50 15.20 -8.23 -22.65
CA SER A 50 15.01 -6.88 -23.18
C SER A 50 13.81 -6.89 -24.15
N ALA A 51 12.84 -6.00 -23.90
CA ALA A 51 11.70 -5.88 -24.81
C ALA A 51 12.19 -5.40 -26.20
N ALA A 52 11.91 -6.16 -27.23
CA ALA A 52 12.31 -5.85 -28.61
C ALA A 52 11.56 -4.65 -29.20
N ASP A 53 10.41 -4.29 -28.64
CA ASP A 53 9.45 -3.33 -29.22
C ASP A 53 9.40 -1.96 -28.51
N GLY A 54 10.40 -1.64 -27.67
CA GLY A 54 10.39 -0.39 -26.90
C GLY A 54 9.35 -0.35 -25.75
N SER A 55 8.62 -1.44 -25.52
CA SER A 55 7.74 -1.61 -24.36
C SER A 55 8.56 -1.80 -23.06
N LEU A 56 7.94 -1.55 -21.91
CA LEU A 56 8.58 -1.85 -20.64
C LEU A 56 8.72 -3.37 -20.48
N PRO A 57 9.91 -3.85 -20.08
CA PRO A 57 10.13 -5.27 -19.87
C PRO A 57 9.29 -5.79 -18.70
N GLU A 58 8.82 -7.04 -18.81
CA GLU A 58 7.98 -7.66 -17.79
C GLU A 58 8.82 -8.35 -16.71
N GLY A 59 8.45 -8.14 -15.46
CA GLY A 59 8.99 -8.89 -14.34
C GLY A 59 8.44 -10.32 -14.34
N ARG A 60 9.27 -11.27 -13.87
CA ARG A 60 8.91 -12.69 -13.85
C ARG A 60 7.99 -13.04 -12.69
N LEU A 61 6.81 -13.58 -12.99
CA LEU A 61 5.94 -14.19 -11.98
C LEU A 61 6.62 -15.47 -11.42
N ILE A 62 6.76 -15.54 -10.11
CA ILE A 62 7.36 -16.68 -9.40
C ILE A 62 6.29 -17.58 -8.84
N GLN A 63 5.29 -17.00 -8.11
CA GLN A 63 4.28 -17.76 -7.40
C GLN A 63 2.97 -16.99 -7.31
N THR A 64 1.86 -17.73 -7.20
CA THR A 64 0.52 -17.19 -6.96
C THR A 64 -0.09 -17.84 -5.73
N TYR A 65 -0.68 -17.01 -4.86
CA TYR A 65 -1.34 -17.44 -3.63
C TYR A 65 -2.83 -17.11 -3.73
N SER A 66 -3.69 -18.10 -3.47
CA SER A 66 -5.14 -17.97 -3.59
C SER A 66 -5.84 -18.65 -2.42
N ALA A 67 -6.44 -17.87 -1.55
CA ALA A 67 -7.34 -18.33 -0.48
C ALA A 67 -8.35 -17.25 -0.10
N HIS A 68 -8.12 -15.98 -0.50
CA HIS A 68 -9.06 -14.91 -0.23
C HIS A 68 -10.37 -15.09 -1.00
N GLY A 69 -11.48 -14.90 -0.31
CA GLY A 69 -12.82 -14.90 -0.90
C GLY A 69 -13.18 -13.59 -1.59
N TYR A 70 -12.48 -12.50 -1.23
CA TYR A 70 -12.67 -11.15 -1.75
C TYR A 70 -11.32 -10.49 -2.04
N GLU A 71 -11.35 -9.23 -2.47
CA GLU A 71 -10.19 -8.40 -2.77
C GLU A 71 -9.15 -8.37 -1.64
N VAL A 72 -7.88 -8.41 -2.01
CA VAL A 72 -6.75 -8.29 -1.08
C VAL A 72 -6.43 -6.80 -0.91
N LEU A 73 -6.54 -6.29 0.32
CA LEU A 73 -6.43 -4.87 0.63
C LEU A 73 -5.09 -4.45 1.24
N SER A 74 -4.39 -5.37 1.90
CA SER A 74 -3.10 -5.09 2.51
C SER A 74 -2.21 -6.31 2.54
N LEU A 75 -0.90 -6.07 2.47
CA LEU A 75 0.18 -7.05 2.52
C LEU A 75 1.26 -6.58 3.48
N ALA A 76 1.81 -7.48 4.27
CA ALA A 76 2.97 -7.25 5.10
C ALA A 76 3.93 -8.43 4.97
N VAL A 77 5.22 -8.18 4.81
CA VAL A 77 6.26 -9.21 4.70
C VAL A 77 7.03 -9.28 6.00
N ALA A 78 7.27 -10.48 6.50
CA ALA A 78 8.09 -10.69 7.68
C ALA A 78 9.58 -10.45 7.37
N GLY A 79 10.34 -10.03 8.36
CA GLY A 79 11.77 -9.73 8.21
C GLY A 79 12.63 -10.93 7.83
N ASP A 80 12.13 -12.15 8.09
CA ASP A 80 12.80 -13.41 7.72
C ASP A 80 12.58 -13.82 6.24
N ASN A 81 11.70 -13.11 5.50
CA ASN A 81 11.26 -13.47 4.14
C ASN A 81 10.63 -14.86 3.99
N ALA A 82 10.47 -15.60 5.07
CA ALA A 82 9.83 -16.92 5.04
C ALA A 82 8.31 -16.82 5.09
N ARG A 83 7.79 -15.73 5.66
CA ARG A 83 6.37 -15.55 5.89
C ARG A 83 5.90 -14.17 5.40
N PHE A 84 4.64 -14.10 5.02
CA PHE A 84 3.95 -12.83 4.81
C PHE A 84 2.51 -12.93 5.31
N ALA A 85 1.91 -11.78 5.58
CA ALA A 85 0.51 -11.69 5.96
C ALA A 85 -0.28 -10.92 4.91
N SER A 86 -1.56 -11.27 4.77
CA SER A 86 -2.50 -10.57 3.90
C SER A 86 -3.84 -10.37 4.58
N SER A 87 -4.51 -9.29 4.21
CA SER A 87 -5.85 -8.99 4.68
C SER A 87 -6.72 -8.47 3.54
N GLY A 88 -8.05 -8.61 3.69
CA GLY A 88 -8.93 -8.26 2.60
C GLY A 88 -10.40 -8.05 2.98
N GLY A 89 -11.22 -7.97 1.94
CA GLY A 89 -12.67 -7.77 2.03
C GLY A 89 -13.43 -8.94 2.66
N ASP A 90 -12.81 -10.12 2.74
CA ASP A 90 -13.39 -11.34 3.34
C ASP A 90 -13.32 -11.38 4.87
N ARG A 91 -12.94 -10.30 5.52
CA ARG A 91 -12.84 -10.15 6.99
C ARG A 91 -11.80 -11.06 7.64
N THR A 92 -10.92 -11.64 6.83
CA THR A 92 -9.94 -12.64 7.26
C THR A 92 -8.54 -12.09 7.11
N VAL A 93 -7.68 -12.44 8.03
CA VAL A 93 -6.23 -12.24 7.92
C VAL A 93 -5.59 -13.60 7.73
N PHE A 94 -4.72 -13.73 6.73
CA PHE A 94 -3.97 -14.94 6.44
C PHE A 94 -2.49 -14.73 6.73
N LEU A 95 -1.87 -15.74 7.33
CA LEU A 95 -0.43 -15.89 7.45
C LEU A 95 0.01 -16.99 6.49
N TRP A 96 0.96 -16.70 5.63
CA TRP A 96 1.42 -17.57 4.56
C TRP A 96 2.87 -17.98 4.73
N ASP A 97 3.18 -19.17 4.27
CA ASP A 97 4.53 -19.61 3.95
C ASP A 97 4.86 -19.22 2.50
N VAL A 98 5.97 -18.51 2.31
CA VAL A 98 6.38 -18.01 0.98
C VAL A 98 6.80 -19.16 0.07
N ALA A 99 7.55 -20.14 0.57
CA ALA A 99 8.14 -21.20 -0.21
C ALA A 99 7.13 -22.25 -0.67
N THR A 100 6.24 -22.66 0.23
CA THR A 100 5.24 -23.72 -0.04
C THR A 100 3.94 -23.18 -0.63
N ALA A 101 3.74 -21.87 -0.62
CA ALA A 101 2.49 -21.19 -0.99
C ALA A 101 1.26 -21.69 -0.21
N THR A 102 1.47 -22.19 0.98
CA THR A 102 0.39 -22.67 1.84
C THR A 102 0.03 -21.65 2.91
N THR A 103 -1.21 -21.68 3.36
CA THR A 103 -1.67 -20.88 4.48
C THR A 103 -1.21 -21.53 5.78
N LEU A 104 -0.33 -20.87 6.53
CA LEU A 104 0.08 -21.32 7.87
C LEU A 104 -1.04 -21.12 8.90
N ARG A 105 -1.72 -19.96 8.82
CA ARG A 105 -2.83 -19.61 9.71
C ARG A 105 -3.88 -18.77 9.03
N ARG A 106 -5.10 -18.92 9.52
CA ARG A 106 -6.26 -18.10 9.15
C ARG A 106 -6.89 -17.52 10.41
N PHE A 107 -6.90 -16.21 10.52
CA PHE A 107 -7.50 -15.46 11.63
C PHE A 107 -8.87 -14.92 11.20
N GLY A 108 -9.91 -15.73 11.34
CA GLY A 108 -11.27 -15.38 10.90
C GLY A 108 -12.34 -15.65 11.96
N ASN A 109 -12.14 -16.67 12.80
CA ASN A 109 -13.05 -16.96 13.91
C ASN A 109 -12.77 -16.00 15.07
N ASP A 110 -13.80 -15.37 15.64
CA ASP A 110 -13.68 -14.25 16.59
C ASP A 110 -12.85 -13.07 16.04
N GLY A 111 -12.72 -13.04 14.71
CA GLY A 111 -11.98 -12.03 13.97
C GLY A 111 -12.74 -10.72 13.77
N HIS A 112 -12.35 -10.02 12.71
CA HIS A 112 -13.02 -8.80 12.31
C HIS A 112 -14.45 -9.06 11.79
N THR A 113 -15.36 -8.14 12.09
CA THR A 113 -16.75 -8.22 11.63
C THR A 113 -16.98 -7.54 10.29
N SER A 114 -16.01 -6.74 9.83
CA SER A 114 -16.00 -6.08 8.53
C SER A 114 -14.65 -6.27 7.81
N ARG A 115 -14.49 -5.69 6.63
CA ARG A 115 -13.26 -5.76 5.84
C ARG A 115 -12.05 -5.31 6.65
N VAL A 116 -10.91 -5.97 6.43
CA VAL A 116 -9.64 -5.66 7.09
C VAL A 116 -8.78 -4.84 6.14
N ASN A 117 -8.62 -3.56 6.46
CA ASN A 117 -7.97 -2.61 5.57
C ASN A 117 -6.44 -2.65 5.62
N CYS A 118 -5.86 -3.01 6.75
CA CYS A 118 -4.42 -2.94 6.96
C CYS A 118 -3.93 -4.04 7.88
N VAL A 119 -2.70 -4.48 7.64
CA VAL A 119 -2.00 -5.51 8.41
C VAL A 119 -0.53 -5.15 8.51
N ALA A 120 0.09 -5.42 9.67
CA ALA A 120 1.52 -5.24 9.88
C ALA A 120 2.06 -6.26 10.87
N PHE A 121 3.33 -6.63 10.73
CA PHE A 121 4.04 -7.44 11.71
C PHE A 121 4.60 -6.57 12.84
N GLY A 122 4.77 -7.18 14.01
CA GLY A 122 5.37 -6.57 15.18
C GLY A 122 5.90 -7.61 16.16
N GLY A 123 6.48 -7.12 17.26
CA GLY A 123 7.13 -7.96 18.27
C GLY A 123 8.44 -8.61 17.78
N ASP A 124 9.13 -9.27 18.70
CA ASP A 124 10.43 -9.89 18.41
C ASP A 124 10.29 -11.01 17.37
N GLY A 125 11.02 -10.88 16.24
CA GLY A 125 11.01 -11.84 15.13
C GLY A 125 9.63 -12.02 14.52
N ASP A 126 8.87 -10.92 14.36
CA ASP A 126 7.54 -10.91 13.75
C ASP A 126 6.58 -11.92 14.41
N SER A 127 6.63 -11.96 15.74
CA SER A 127 5.83 -12.88 16.54
C SER A 127 4.37 -12.48 16.67
N VAL A 128 4.07 -11.21 16.46
CA VAL A 128 2.73 -10.65 16.55
C VAL A 128 2.32 -10.07 15.19
N LEU A 129 1.09 -10.34 14.81
CA LEU A 129 0.46 -9.69 13.67
C LEU A 129 -0.60 -8.73 14.17
N VAL A 130 -0.62 -7.52 13.62
CA VAL A 130 -1.59 -6.49 13.96
C VAL A 130 -2.47 -6.21 12.75
N SER A 131 -3.77 -6.16 12.93
CA SER A 131 -4.72 -5.87 11.86
C SER A 131 -5.69 -4.78 12.24
N GLY A 132 -6.02 -3.90 11.29
CA GLY A 132 -7.00 -2.83 11.46
C GLY A 132 -8.18 -3.00 10.51
N GLY A 133 -9.39 -3.01 11.07
CA GLY A 133 -10.62 -3.27 10.34
C GLY A 133 -11.51 -2.03 10.16
N PHE A 134 -12.42 -2.12 9.19
CA PHE A 134 -13.49 -1.15 9.03
C PHE A 134 -14.54 -1.26 10.14
N ASP A 135 -14.47 -2.33 10.95
CA ASP A 135 -15.27 -2.54 12.17
C ASP A 135 -14.76 -1.71 13.36
N THR A 136 -13.95 -0.69 13.13
CA THR A 136 -13.38 0.24 14.13
C THR A 136 -12.37 -0.38 15.09
N THR A 137 -12.07 -1.68 14.94
CA THR A 137 -11.18 -2.39 15.87
C THR A 137 -9.79 -2.61 15.30
N VAL A 138 -8.82 -2.67 16.20
CA VAL A 138 -7.47 -3.18 15.93
C VAL A 138 -7.28 -4.46 16.72
N LYS A 139 -6.83 -5.52 16.06
CA LYS A 139 -6.63 -6.83 16.67
C LYS A 139 -5.19 -7.29 16.58
N LEU A 140 -4.69 -7.84 17.67
CA LEU A 140 -3.36 -8.41 17.78
C LEU A 140 -3.46 -9.93 17.79
N TRP A 141 -2.61 -10.61 17.02
CA TRP A 141 -2.63 -12.05 16.82
C TRP A 141 -1.27 -12.66 17.10
N ASP A 142 -1.24 -13.83 17.73
CA ASP A 142 -0.01 -14.58 17.92
C ASP A 142 0.33 -15.39 16.66
N CYS A 143 1.53 -15.16 16.10
CA CYS A 143 2.05 -15.88 14.94
C CYS A 143 2.74 -17.20 15.31
N LYS A 144 3.20 -17.37 16.56
CA LYS A 144 4.02 -18.51 17.02
C LYS A 144 3.25 -19.60 17.73
N GLY A 145 2.15 -19.28 18.39
CA GLY A 145 1.39 -20.21 19.24
C GLY A 145 0.91 -21.47 18.48
N GLY A 146 1.23 -22.66 18.99
CA GLY A 146 0.94 -23.97 18.37
C GLY A 146 -0.50 -24.48 18.53
N GLY A 147 -1.45 -23.68 18.94
CA GLY A 147 -2.84 -24.07 19.15
C GLY A 147 -3.79 -23.53 18.08
N ASN A 148 -5.07 -23.91 18.19
CA ASN A 148 -6.19 -23.42 17.37
C ASN A 148 -6.47 -21.92 17.61
N GLY A 149 -5.41 -21.09 17.77
CA GLY A 149 -5.40 -19.69 18.16
C GLY A 149 -5.89 -18.77 17.05
N SER A 150 -7.16 -18.92 16.69
CA SER A 150 -7.87 -17.97 15.82
C SER A 150 -8.38 -16.74 16.60
N LYS A 151 -8.20 -16.73 17.93
CA LYS A 151 -8.62 -15.60 18.79
C LYS A 151 -7.53 -14.54 18.85
N PRO A 152 -7.90 -13.24 18.83
CA PRO A 152 -6.92 -12.18 19.05
C PRO A 152 -6.40 -12.24 20.49
N ILE A 153 -5.11 -11.96 20.67
CA ILE A 153 -4.48 -11.76 21.99
C ILE A 153 -5.10 -10.55 22.68
N GLN A 154 -5.30 -9.50 21.90
CA GLN A 154 -5.85 -8.22 22.34
C GLN A 154 -6.69 -7.59 21.25
N THR A 155 -7.72 -6.84 21.66
CA THR A 155 -8.55 -6.02 20.77
C THR A 155 -8.60 -4.61 21.32
N LEU A 156 -8.25 -3.62 20.49
CA LEU A 156 -8.29 -2.19 20.79
C LEU A 156 -9.54 -1.61 20.12
N THR A 157 -10.37 -0.88 20.88
CA THR A 157 -11.70 -0.42 20.44
C THR A 157 -11.92 1.09 20.60
N ASP A 158 -10.83 1.86 20.72
CA ASP A 158 -10.92 3.31 20.98
C ASP A 158 -11.29 4.14 19.76
N SER A 159 -11.25 3.54 18.57
CA SER A 159 -11.61 4.23 17.34
C SER A 159 -13.12 4.38 17.18
N ARG A 160 -13.55 5.55 16.68
CA ARG A 160 -14.97 5.82 16.43
C ARG A 160 -15.42 5.47 15.03
N ASP A 161 -14.47 5.26 14.11
CA ASP A 161 -14.72 4.90 12.72
C ASP A 161 -13.64 3.94 12.23
N GLY A 162 -13.78 3.42 11.02
CA GLY A 162 -12.92 2.39 10.45
C GLY A 162 -11.44 2.75 10.46
N ILE A 163 -10.61 1.76 10.75
CA ILE A 163 -9.16 1.89 10.65
C ILE A 163 -8.78 1.85 9.17
N SER A 164 -8.08 2.88 8.72
CA SER A 164 -7.64 3.02 7.32
C SER A 164 -6.16 2.69 7.13
N ALA A 165 -5.33 2.98 8.11
CA ALA A 165 -3.89 2.81 8.05
C ALA A 165 -3.33 2.30 9.38
N LEU A 166 -2.21 1.58 9.31
CA LEU A 166 -1.55 0.97 10.45
C LEU A 166 -0.03 1.00 10.24
N ALA A 167 0.70 1.31 11.29
CA ALA A 167 2.13 1.14 11.38
C ALA A 167 2.49 0.56 12.73
N VAL A 168 3.47 -0.33 12.78
CA VAL A 168 3.90 -0.99 14.02
C VAL A 168 5.40 -0.81 14.16
N ARG A 169 5.83 -0.50 15.37
CA ARG A 169 7.25 -0.43 15.74
C ARG A 169 7.42 -0.88 17.19
N ASP A 170 8.24 -1.89 17.39
CA ASP A 170 8.49 -2.49 18.71
C ASP A 170 7.18 -2.88 19.42
N ALA A 171 6.85 -2.20 20.51
CA ALA A 171 5.60 -2.38 21.27
C ALA A 171 4.54 -1.32 20.94
N GLU A 172 4.82 -0.44 20.01
CA GLU A 172 3.89 0.63 19.63
C GLU A 172 3.09 0.27 18.37
N VAL A 173 1.80 0.51 18.43
CA VAL A 173 0.87 0.37 17.32
C VAL A 173 0.29 1.75 17.02
N VAL A 174 0.59 2.27 15.84
CA VAL A 174 0.06 3.56 15.36
C VAL A 174 -1.04 3.30 14.36
N THR A 175 -2.20 3.87 14.57
CA THR A 175 -3.38 3.68 13.72
C THR A 175 -3.92 5.00 13.22
N GLY A 176 -4.29 5.02 11.94
CA GLY A 176 -5.05 6.10 11.34
C GLY A 176 -6.48 5.67 11.08
N SER A 177 -7.43 6.51 11.41
CA SER A 177 -8.84 6.21 11.27
C SER A 177 -9.57 7.23 10.39
N VAL A 178 -10.69 6.81 9.83
CA VAL A 178 -11.61 7.65 9.07
C VAL A 178 -12.20 8.77 9.93
N ASP A 179 -12.19 8.63 11.28
CA ASP A 179 -12.60 9.67 12.22
C ASP A 179 -11.63 10.87 12.31
N GLY A 180 -10.60 10.90 11.46
CA GLY A 180 -9.62 12.00 11.39
C GLY A 180 -8.63 12.02 12.55
N ARG A 181 -8.40 10.90 13.21
CA ARG A 181 -7.49 10.78 14.35
C ARG A 181 -6.41 9.74 14.08
N VAL A 182 -5.24 10.04 14.61
CA VAL A 182 -4.14 9.09 14.75
C VAL A 182 -4.08 8.68 16.22
N ARG A 183 -3.99 7.36 16.46
CA ARG A 183 -3.85 6.81 17.81
C ARG A 183 -2.57 6.02 17.90
N THR A 184 -1.78 6.33 18.92
CA THR A 184 -0.55 5.59 19.25
C THR A 184 -0.82 4.79 20.51
N TYR A 185 -0.79 3.48 20.39
CA TYR A 185 -0.95 2.54 21.48
C TYR A 185 0.41 2.00 21.88
N ASP A 186 0.75 2.12 23.16
CA ASP A 186 1.79 1.31 23.79
C ASP A 186 1.12 0.04 24.34
N VAL A 187 1.37 -1.09 23.67
CA VAL A 187 0.71 -2.36 24.03
C VAL A 187 1.18 -2.91 25.36
N ARG A 188 2.42 -2.57 25.80
CA ARG A 188 2.98 -3.01 27.09
C ARG A 188 2.42 -2.21 28.25
N MET A 189 2.31 -0.91 28.06
CA MET A 189 1.86 0.03 29.10
C MET A 189 0.34 0.21 29.13
N GLY A 190 -0.36 -0.27 28.09
CA GLY A 190 -1.81 -0.06 27.95
C GLY A 190 -2.20 1.40 27.77
N ARG A 191 -1.30 2.24 27.26
CA ARG A 191 -1.54 3.68 27.03
C ARG A 191 -1.97 3.92 25.59
N CYS A 192 -2.88 4.87 25.42
CA CYS A 192 -3.29 5.37 24.11
C CYS A 192 -3.12 6.90 24.10
N VAL A 193 -2.35 7.41 23.15
CA VAL A 193 -2.23 8.83 22.84
C VAL A 193 -3.01 9.10 21.57
N VAL A 194 -3.74 10.21 21.52
CA VAL A 194 -4.61 10.56 20.39
C VAL A 194 -4.24 11.93 19.84
N ASP A 195 -3.83 11.96 18.58
CA ASP A 195 -3.59 13.17 17.81
C ASP A 195 -4.74 13.42 16.85
N VAL A 196 -5.25 14.66 16.82
CA VAL A 196 -6.36 15.06 15.95
C VAL A 196 -5.81 15.69 14.69
N VAL A 197 -5.99 15.01 13.56
CA VAL A 197 -5.61 15.50 12.24
C VAL A 197 -6.74 16.32 11.61
N GLY A 198 -7.97 15.92 11.88
CA GLY A 198 -9.22 16.54 11.40
C GLY A 198 -9.85 15.76 10.25
N PRO A 199 -9.29 15.82 9.03
CA PRO A 199 -9.80 15.02 7.90
C PRO A 199 -9.48 13.53 8.05
N SER A 200 -10.28 12.67 7.38
CA SER A 200 -10.07 11.23 7.38
C SER A 200 -8.65 10.84 6.97
N VAL A 201 -8.00 10.02 7.78
CA VAL A 201 -6.63 9.54 7.52
C VAL A 201 -6.68 8.44 6.45
N THR A 202 -5.80 8.53 5.45
CA THR A 202 -5.70 7.55 4.36
C THR A 202 -4.48 6.66 4.44
N SER A 203 -3.37 7.22 4.92
CA SER A 203 -2.08 6.51 5.00
C SER A 203 -1.25 6.96 6.19
N LEU A 204 -0.40 6.07 6.67
CA LEU A 204 0.59 6.32 7.71
C LEU A 204 1.93 5.73 7.28
N CYS A 205 3.02 6.47 7.52
CA CYS A 205 4.37 5.97 7.36
C CYS A 205 5.25 6.52 8.49
N LEU A 206 5.82 5.63 9.29
CA LEU A 206 6.77 6.00 10.35
C LEU A 206 8.15 6.29 9.75
N SER A 207 8.85 7.25 10.33
CA SER A 207 10.28 7.43 10.07
C SER A 207 11.10 6.27 10.64
N ARG A 208 12.29 6.07 10.13
CA ARG A 208 13.19 4.98 10.57
C ARG A 208 13.57 5.10 12.04
N ASP A 209 13.78 6.31 12.51
CA ASP A 209 14.07 6.61 13.92
C ASP A 209 12.80 6.54 14.80
N GLY A 210 11.61 6.53 14.19
CA GLY A 210 10.32 6.50 14.84
C GLY A 210 9.88 7.83 15.46
N ASN A 211 10.64 8.91 15.26
CA ASN A 211 10.33 10.22 15.85
C ASN A 211 9.31 11.01 15.02
N ALA A 212 9.25 10.74 13.73
CA ALA A 212 8.31 11.40 12.83
C ALA A 212 7.29 10.43 12.25
N LEU A 213 6.13 10.95 11.93
CA LEU A 213 5.03 10.24 11.31
C LEU A 213 4.50 11.03 10.11
N LEU A 214 4.56 10.44 8.93
CA LEU A 214 3.90 10.97 7.75
C LEU A 214 2.44 10.51 7.74
N VAL A 215 1.51 11.45 7.69
CA VAL A 215 0.06 11.22 7.69
C VAL A 215 -0.53 11.75 6.41
N GLY A 216 -1.15 10.89 5.62
CA GLY A 216 -1.97 11.28 4.48
C GLY A 216 -3.44 11.39 4.87
N SER A 217 -4.15 12.37 4.31
CA SER A 217 -5.55 12.65 4.65
C SER A 217 -6.38 13.09 3.44
N LEU A 218 -7.72 12.93 3.53
CA LEU A 218 -8.69 13.21 2.46
C LEU A 218 -8.94 14.72 2.23
N ASP A 219 -8.02 15.58 2.59
CA ASP A 219 -8.01 17.00 2.27
C ASP A 219 -6.90 17.38 1.26
N SER A 220 -6.43 16.39 0.51
CA SER A 220 -5.31 16.57 -0.42
C SER A 220 -4.07 17.16 0.26
N SER A 221 -3.74 16.65 1.47
CA SER A 221 -2.53 17.03 2.18
C SER A 221 -1.82 15.83 2.81
N LEU A 222 -0.50 15.89 2.82
CA LEU A 222 0.36 15.02 3.60
C LEU A 222 1.00 15.87 4.70
N ARG A 223 0.95 15.37 5.93
CA ARG A 223 1.50 16.07 7.11
C ARG A 223 2.61 15.23 7.71
N LEU A 224 3.78 15.84 7.91
CA LEU A 224 4.85 15.27 8.70
C LEU A 224 4.66 15.74 10.13
N MET A 225 4.40 14.82 11.02
CA MET A 225 4.13 15.09 12.45
C MET A 225 5.34 14.70 13.31
N ASP A 226 5.69 15.53 14.26
CA ASP A 226 6.57 15.15 15.37
C ASP A 226 5.75 14.33 16.37
N ARG A 227 6.15 13.11 16.63
CA ARG A 227 5.40 12.20 17.52
C ARG A 227 5.54 12.56 19.00
N ALA A 228 6.65 13.12 19.40
CA ALA A 228 6.87 13.50 20.80
C ALA A 228 6.10 14.76 21.18
N ALA A 229 6.10 15.75 20.29
CA ALA A 229 5.43 17.03 20.52
C ALA A 229 3.97 17.05 20.05
N GLY A 230 3.54 16.10 19.21
CA GLY A 230 2.22 16.10 18.56
C GLY A 230 2.02 17.27 17.59
N THR A 231 3.11 17.90 17.12
CA THR A 231 3.06 19.08 16.26
C THR A 231 3.31 18.73 14.81
N CYS A 232 2.68 19.48 13.91
CA CYS A 232 2.93 19.34 12.47
C CYS A 232 4.22 20.09 12.11
N LEU A 233 5.23 19.34 11.67
CA LEU A 233 6.52 19.88 11.24
C LEU A 233 6.40 20.49 9.84
N ARG A 234 5.67 19.83 8.93
CA ARG A 234 5.49 20.27 7.56
C ARG A 234 4.22 19.70 6.94
N THR A 235 3.65 20.46 6.00
CA THR A 235 2.53 20.03 5.16
C THR A 235 2.94 20.06 3.70
N TYR A 236 2.69 18.97 2.97
CA TYR A 236 2.95 18.85 1.54
C TYR A 236 1.62 18.93 0.79
N ARG A 237 1.57 19.81 -0.21
CA ARG A 237 0.41 20.04 -1.07
C ARG A 237 0.87 20.40 -2.48
N ALA A 238 0.03 20.18 -3.47
CA ALA A 238 0.21 20.71 -4.80
C ALA A 238 -1.15 21.19 -5.32
N GLU A 239 -1.55 22.38 -4.88
CA GLU A 239 -2.88 22.96 -5.08
C GLU A 239 -3.36 22.84 -6.52
N GLY A 240 -4.55 22.24 -6.70
CA GLY A 240 -5.20 22.01 -7.99
C GLY A 240 -4.52 21.00 -8.91
N ARG A 241 -3.31 20.51 -8.56
CA ARG A 241 -2.54 19.57 -9.39
C ARG A 241 -2.49 18.15 -8.83
N TRP A 242 -2.50 17.99 -7.51
CA TRP A 242 -2.60 16.72 -6.81
C TRP A 242 -3.90 16.64 -6.01
N ARG A 243 -4.54 15.47 -6.02
CA ARG A 243 -5.80 15.25 -5.31
C ARG A 243 -5.82 13.92 -4.56
N ASN A 244 -6.31 13.97 -3.34
CA ASN A 244 -6.66 12.82 -2.51
C ASN A 244 -7.88 13.20 -1.67
N GLU A 245 -9.09 12.98 -2.18
CA GLU A 245 -10.35 13.43 -1.57
C GLU A 245 -11.36 12.31 -1.34
N SER A 246 -11.22 11.20 -2.05
CA SER A 246 -12.24 10.13 -2.06
C SER A 246 -11.67 8.75 -1.78
N LEU A 247 -10.44 8.48 -2.18
CA LEU A 247 -9.85 7.16 -2.15
C LEU A 247 -8.73 7.06 -1.11
N ARG A 248 -8.49 5.84 -0.66
CA ARG A 248 -7.34 5.52 0.15
C ARG A 248 -6.10 5.43 -0.74
N VAL A 249 -5.29 6.48 -0.75
CA VAL A 249 -4.01 6.52 -1.44
C VAL A 249 -2.89 6.41 -0.41
N GLN A 250 -1.94 5.52 -0.65
CA GLN A 250 -0.77 5.36 0.21
C GLN A 250 0.25 6.47 -0.03
N SER A 251 0.91 6.89 1.05
CA SER A 251 2.09 7.74 1.03
C SER A 251 3.22 7.08 1.81
N LEU A 252 4.46 7.37 1.43
CA LEU A 252 5.64 6.79 2.07
C LEU A 252 6.82 7.77 2.06
N LEU A 253 7.79 7.48 2.94
CA LEU A 253 9.10 8.10 2.97
C LEU A 253 10.08 7.26 2.14
N GLY A 254 10.74 7.86 1.17
CA GLY A 254 11.64 7.16 0.25
C GLY A 254 13.06 7.68 0.26
N ALA A 255 14.00 6.88 -0.30
CA ALA A 255 15.41 7.21 -0.46
C ALA A 255 16.13 7.63 0.83
N GLY A 256 15.96 6.84 1.90
CA GLY A 256 16.53 7.20 3.20
C GLY A 256 15.87 8.42 3.81
N GLU A 257 14.54 8.56 3.61
CA GLU A 257 13.70 9.63 4.14
C GLU A 257 13.97 11.02 3.54
N ARG A 258 14.54 11.05 2.34
CA ARG A 258 14.75 12.30 1.62
C ARG A 258 13.50 12.78 0.90
N PHE A 259 12.67 11.86 0.45
CA PHE A 259 11.49 12.18 -0.36
C PHE A 259 10.21 11.68 0.30
N VAL A 260 9.15 12.48 0.13
CA VAL A 260 7.77 12.09 0.41
C VAL A 260 7.13 11.72 -0.91
N VAL A 261 6.58 10.50 -1.02
CA VAL A 261 6.03 9.98 -2.28
C VAL A 261 4.59 9.52 -2.06
N THR A 262 3.71 9.86 -3.00
CA THR A 262 2.30 9.43 -2.99
C THR A 262 1.74 9.27 -4.40
N GLY A 263 0.68 8.49 -4.52
CA GLY A 263 -0.12 8.41 -5.74
C GLY A 263 -1.08 9.59 -5.91
N ASP A 264 -1.86 9.57 -6.97
CA ASP A 264 -2.84 10.60 -7.31
C ASP A 264 -4.19 9.96 -7.69
N GLU A 265 -5.27 10.58 -7.25
CA GLU A 265 -6.62 10.27 -7.72
C GLU A 265 -6.92 10.92 -9.08
N LEU A 266 -6.21 11.99 -9.42
CA LEU A 266 -6.30 12.64 -10.72
C LEU A 266 -5.47 11.85 -11.74
N SER A 267 -6.15 11.31 -12.72
CA SER A 267 -5.49 10.59 -13.81
C SER A 267 -5.19 11.46 -15.03
N CYS A 268 -5.71 12.69 -15.13
CA CYS A 268 -5.51 13.52 -16.31
C CYS A 268 -5.29 15.01 -16.03
N ASP A 269 -4.62 15.66 -16.96
CA ASP A 269 -4.61 17.12 -17.08
C ASP A 269 -5.98 17.57 -17.62
N VAL A 270 -6.45 18.72 -17.14
CA VAL A 270 -7.72 19.33 -17.58
C VAL A 270 -7.65 19.57 -19.10
N GLY A 271 -8.57 19.00 -19.86
CA GLY A 271 -8.65 19.19 -21.33
C GLY A 271 -8.27 17.98 -22.20
N VAL A 272 -7.99 16.81 -21.59
CA VAL A 272 -7.74 15.56 -22.34
C VAL A 272 -9.06 14.88 -22.70
N ASP A 273 -9.11 14.24 -23.86
CA ASP A 273 -10.27 13.51 -24.38
C ASP A 273 -10.73 12.44 -23.35
N GLU A 274 -11.97 12.56 -22.88
CA GLU A 274 -12.55 11.66 -21.88
C GLU A 274 -12.74 10.22 -22.40
N THR A 275 -12.52 9.99 -23.69
CA THR A 275 -12.66 8.68 -24.33
C THR A 275 -11.35 7.87 -24.31
N ALA A 276 -10.21 8.53 -24.08
CA ALA A 276 -8.89 7.87 -24.03
C ALA A 276 -8.59 7.34 -22.63
N ASP A 277 -7.86 6.23 -22.55
CA ASP A 277 -7.32 5.71 -21.30
C ASP A 277 -6.25 6.67 -20.78
N GLN A 278 -6.35 7.02 -19.48
CA GLN A 278 -5.56 8.07 -18.86
C GLN A 278 -4.46 7.51 -17.96
N ASP A 279 -3.27 8.04 -18.13
CA ASP A 279 -2.12 7.67 -17.30
C ASP A 279 -2.32 8.11 -15.84
N GLY A 280 -1.81 7.32 -14.91
CA GLY A 280 -1.72 7.68 -13.52
C GLY A 280 -0.56 8.63 -13.25
N LYS A 281 -0.58 9.26 -12.06
CA LYS A 281 0.48 10.14 -11.62
C LYS A 281 1.00 9.73 -10.24
N VAL A 282 2.30 9.91 -10.05
CA VAL A 282 2.98 9.80 -8.75
C VAL A 282 3.70 11.10 -8.48
N TRP A 283 3.52 11.61 -7.28
CA TRP A 283 4.11 12.84 -6.81
C TRP A 283 5.22 12.58 -5.83
N ALA A 284 6.30 13.34 -5.93
CA ALA A 284 7.41 13.30 -5.00
C ALA A 284 7.79 14.71 -4.56
N TRP A 285 7.88 14.93 -3.26
CA TRP A 285 8.38 16.15 -2.63
C TRP A 285 9.69 15.88 -1.91
N ASP A 286 10.54 16.89 -1.84
CA ASP A 286 11.69 16.89 -0.93
C ASP A 286 11.17 17.06 0.51
N LEU A 287 11.64 16.19 1.41
CA LEU A 287 11.19 16.17 2.80
C LEU A 287 11.43 17.50 3.52
N LEU A 288 12.62 18.10 3.29
CA LEU A 288 13.06 19.28 4.03
C LEU A 288 12.51 20.59 3.44
N THR A 289 12.49 20.72 2.12
CA THR A 289 12.01 21.94 1.47
C THR A 289 10.51 21.97 1.29
N GLY A 290 9.87 20.79 1.12
CA GLY A 290 8.44 20.67 0.79
C GLY A 290 8.14 20.98 -0.68
N GLU A 291 9.16 21.20 -1.50
CA GLU A 291 9.01 21.46 -2.92
C GLU A 291 8.77 20.16 -3.71
N VAL A 292 8.01 20.25 -4.79
CA VAL A 292 7.80 19.13 -5.72
C VAL A 292 9.09 18.88 -6.49
N VAL A 293 9.68 17.71 -6.28
CA VAL A 293 10.90 17.27 -6.96
C VAL A 293 10.59 16.58 -8.28
N ALA A 294 9.54 15.78 -8.31
CA ALA A 294 9.16 15.00 -9.48
C ALA A 294 7.65 14.74 -9.53
N THR A 295 7.14 14.70 -10.76
CA THR A 295 5.81 14.17 -11.07
C THR A 295 6.00 13.12 -12.17
N LEU A 296 5.75 11.85 -11.84
CA LEU A 296 5.94 10.76 -12.77
C LEU A 296 4.60 10.33 -13.38
N LYS A 297 4.60 10.10 -14.69
CA LYS A 297 3.47 9.48 -15.38
C LYS A 297 3.61 7.96 -15.31
N VAL A 298 2.52 7.29 -14.95
CA VAL A 298 2.42 5.83 -14.90
C VAL A 298 1.44 5.42 -15.99
N PRO A 299 1.92 4.81 -17.08
CA PRO A 299 1.06 4.42 -18.19
C PRO A 299 -0.01 3.43 -17.72
N TRP A 300 -1.15 3.42 -18.38
CA TRP A 300 -2.22 2.45 -18.10
C TRP A 300 -1.72 0.99 -18.10
N GLY A 301 -0.63 0.74 -18.81
CA GLY A 301 -0.05 -0.58 -19.05
C GLY A 301 -0.64 -1.20 -20.31
N ALA A 302 0.22 -1.78 -21.17
CA ALA A 302 -0.25 -2.62 -22.26
C ALA A 302 -0.91 -3.84 -21.63
N ALA A 303 -2.17 -4.10 -21.96
CA ALA A 303 -2.81 -5.36 -21.59
C ALA A 303 -1.92 -6.50 -22.10
N ALA A 304 -1.53 -7.41 -21.23
CA ALA A 304 -0.77 -8.60 -21.61
C ALA A 304 -1.47 -9.23 -22.81
N ASN A 305 -0.73 -9.37 -23.90
CA ASN A 305 -1.26 -9.89 -25.16
C ASN A 305 -1.98 -11.22 -24.92
N GLY A 306 -3.30 -11.23 -25.06
CA GLY A 306 -4.07 -12.39 -25.44
C GLY A 306 -4.78 -13.23 -24.38
N VAL A 307 -4.64 -13.00 -23.08
CA VAL A 307 -5.39 -13.78 -22.07
C VAL A 307 -5.93 -12.86 -20.97
N GLY A 308 -6.83 -12.00 -21.33
CA GLY A 308 -7.64 -11.22 -20.43
C GLY A 308 -8.80 -10.68 -21.23
N GLU A 309 -10.01 -11.06 -20.87
CA GLU A 309 -11.20 -10.43 -21.39
C GLU A 309 -10.97 -8.91 -21.37
N ARG A 310 -11.07 -8.29 -22.54
CA ARG A 310 -11.12 -6.82 -22.65
C ARG A 310 -12.24 -6.38 -21.70
N ARG A 311 -11.88 -5.93 -20.49
CA ARG A 311 -12.89 -5.36 -19.59
C ARG A 311 -13.66 -4.35 -20.40
N ARG A 312 -14.97 -4.61 -20.58
CA ARG A 312 -15.85 -3.70 -21.31
C ARG A 312 -15.71 -2.32 -20.70
N ARG A 313 -15.43 -1.32 -21.53
CA ARG A 313 -15.40 0.07 -21.08
C ARG A 313 -16.79 0.43 -20.55
N ALA A 314 -16.84 1.23 -19.49
CA ALA A 314 -18.11 1.73 -18.99
C ALA A 314 -18.73 2.64 -20.06
N VAL A 315 -19.98 2.39 -20.40
CA VAL A 315 -20.73 3.24 -21.34
C VAL A 315 -21.43 4.34 -20.53
N GLY A 316 -21.19 5.59 -20.88
CA GLY A 316 -21.87 6.73 -20.31
C GLY A 316 -23.36 6.76 -20.64
N ARG A 317 -24.13 7.66 -20.00
CA ARG A 317 -25.54 7.89 -20.33
C ARG A 317 -25.76 8.39 -21.76
N ASP A 318 -24.71 8.92 -22.37
CA ASP A 318 -24.64 9.41 -23.75
C ASP A 318 -24.33 8.31 -24.77
N GLY A 319 -24.22 7.05 -24.34
CA GLY A 319 -23.88 5.90 -25.18
C GLY A 319 -22.40 5.81 -25.58
N LYS A 320 -21.54 6.74 -25.14
CA LYS A 320 -20.11 6.72 -25.43
C LYS A 320 -19.34 5.90 -24.40
N GLU A 321 -18.33 5.17 -24.86
CA GLU A 321 -17.39 4.51 -23.97
C GLU A 321 -16.56 5.56 -23.22
N LYS A 322 -16.49 5.43 -21.88
CA LYS A 322 -15.64 6.28 -21.05
C LYS A 322 -14.23 5.74 -21.00
N GLY A 323 -13.25 6.63 -21.12
CA GLY A 323 -11.84 6.31 -20.89
C GLY A 323 -11.61 5.82 -19.45
N ARG A 324 -10.64 4.95 -19.27
CA ARG A 324 -10.27 4.40 -17.96
C ARG A 324 -9.27 5.32 -17.29
N LYS A 325 -9.42 5.50 -15.98
CA LYS A 325 -8.54 6.34 -15.16
C LYS A 325 -7.57 5.45 -14.40
N ASN A 326 -6.26 5.69 -14.56
CA ASN A 326 -5.24 4.96 -13.81
C ASN A 326 -4.96 5.67 -12.47
N ILE A 327 -5.70 5.27 -11.43
CA ILE A 327 -5.56 5.81 -10.08
C ILE A 327 -4.48 5.03 -9.36
N MET A 328 -3.44 5.72 -8.89
CA MET A 328 -2.32 5.13 -8.16
C MET A 328 -2.64 5.07 -6.68
N SER A 329 -3.04 3.89 -6.18
CA SER A 329 -3.51 3.73 -4.81
C SER A 329 -2.49 3.12 -3.86
N CYS A 330 -1.56 2.31 -4.35
CA CYS A 330 -0.60 1.60 -3.53
C CYS A 330 0.84 1.80 -4.04
N LEU A 331 1.75 1.93 -3.08
CA LEU A 331 3.17 2.18 -3.30
C LEU A 331 4.00 1.36 -2.31
N ALA A 332 5.17 0.93 -2.75
CA ALA A 332 6.18 0.38 -1.85
C ALA A 332 7.56 0.85 -2.28
N TRP A 333 8.41 1.13 -1.29
CA TRP A 333 9.81 1.51 -1.50
C TRP A 333 10.71 0.36 -1.09
N ARG A 334 11.75 0.08 -1.88
CA ARG A 334 12.74 -0.94 -1.54
C ARG A 334 13.68 -0.41 -0.47
N GLU A 335 13.63 -1.02 0.71
CA GLU A 335 14.59 -0.76 1.77
C GLU A 335 15.81 -1.68 1.64
N GLY A 336 16.98 -1.07 1.58
CA GLY A 336 18.23 -1.82 1.40
C GLY A 336 18.50 -2.26 -0.04
N GLY A 337 19.64 -2.91 -0.26
CA GLY A 337 20.07 -3.41 -1.57
C GLY A 337 20.68 -2.35 -2.49
N TRP A 338 20.94 -2.76 -3.73
CA TRP A 338 21.61 -1.94 -4.72
C TRP A 338 20.61 -1.01 -5.42
N GLY A 339 20.79 0.31 -5.24
CA GLY A 339 20.02 1.37 -5.89
C GLY A 339 18.65 1.64 -5.25
N ASN A 340 18.17 2.88 -5.47
CA ASN A 340 16.83 3.29 -5.08
C ASN A 340 15.82 2.76 -6.09
N GLN A 341 14.83 2.02 -5.60
CA GLN A 341 13.76 1.47 -6.41
C GLN A 341 12.44 1.55 -5.65
N PHE A 342 11.37 1.84 -6.34
CA PHE A 342 10.02 1.76 -5.78
C PHE A 342 9.05 1.20 -6.82
N CYS A 343 7.93 0.69 -6.37
CA CYS A 343 6.87 0.20 -7.23
C CYS A 343 5.54 0.86 -6.90
N VAL A 344 4.71 0.98 -7.93
CA VAL A 344 3.41 1.64 -7.87
C VAL A 344 2.36 0.76 -8.54
N GLY A 345 1.26 0.56 -7.86
CA GLY A 345 0.11 -0.17 -8.38
C GLY A 345 -1.19 0.64 -8.26
N GLY A 346 -2.15 0.32 -9.09
CA GLY A 346 -3.41 1.04 -9.11
C GLY A 346 -4.52 0.35 -9.91
N SER A 347 -5.43 1.15 -10.43
CA SER A 347 -6.65 0.68 -11.07
C SER A 347 -6.43 -0.05 -12.41
N SER A 348 -5.27 0.13 -13.04
CA SER A 348 -4.90 -0.61 -14.28
C SER A 348 -4.73 -2.12 -14.07
N GLY A 349 -4.39 -2.56 -12.85
CA GLY A 349 -4.02 -3.94 -12.57
C GLY A 349 -2.57 -4.27 -12.93
N VAL A 350 -1.79 -3.28 -13.32
CA VAL A 350 -0.35 -3.39 -13.60
C VAL A 350 0.42 -2.66 -12.52
N VAL A 351 1.51 -3.24 -12.07
CA VAL A 351 2.47 -2.57 -11.17
C VAL A 351 3.66 -2.13 -12.00
N THR A 352 3.98 -0.84 -11.94
CA THR A 352 5.17 -0.27 -12.58
C THR A 352 6.28 -0.11 -11.55
N VAL A 353 7.46 -0.56 -11.89
CA VAL A 353 8.66 -0.47 -11.05
C VAL A 353 9.55 0.65 -11.59
N PHE A 354 9.94 1.56 -10.72
CA PHE A 354 10.82 2.69 -11.00
C PHE A 354 12.17 2.51 -10.33
N GLY A 355 13.24 2.95 -11.00
CA GLY A 355 14.59 2.86 -10.50
C GLY A 355 15.48 4.00 -11.00
N THR A 356 16.70 4.06 -10.46
CA THR A 356 17.79 4.86 -11.03
C THR A 356 18.32 4.08 -12.22
N GLY A 357 18.17 4.60 -13.44
CA GLY A 357 18.70 4.01 -14.66
C GLY A 357 20.23 4.01 -14.70
#